data_5f728ac8de51a52093de0311917ff5c3
#
_entry.id   5f728ac8de51a52093de0311917ff5c3
#
_cell.length_a   1.000
_cell.length_b   1.000
_cell.length_c   1.000
_cell.angle_alpha   90.00
_cell.angle_beta   90.00
_cell.angle_gamma   90.00
#
_symmetry.space_group_name_H-M   'P 1'
#
loop_
_entity.id
_entity.type
_entity.pdbx_description
1 polymer ?
#
loop_
_entity_poly.entity_id
_entity_poly.type
_entity_poly.pdbx_seq_one_letter_code
_entity_poly.pdbx_strand_id
1 'polypeptide(L)'
;LSKLGLVGGWCYYNTNTKKFDLSSNTKYYTKYSDADISNTYTINSIKHLNVAFYINGGGIIYYYDVISYGRITVVSGKQEFNKIIGKLGPDIMENATNLNLFKTRIIKYPTKEIGTILLDQKVISGIGNYLRSEILYMAKINPFRKIGSLSDRHIKKIFISAKILTLGIYNRKKAIKLGY
;
A
#
# COMPACT_ATOMS: atom_id res chain seq x y z
N LEU A 1 11.69 5.85 4.85
CA LEU A 1 10.67 4.82 4.64
C LEU A 1 9.37 5.19 5.35
N SER A 2 8.25 5.16 4.65
CA SER A 2 6.95 5.34 5.26
C SER A 2 6.08 4.11 5.05
N LYS A 3 5.39 3.69 6.11
CA LYS A 3 4.29 2.74 6.04
C LYS A 3 3.01 3.55 6.24
N LEU A 4 2.17 3.62 5.22
CA LEU A 4 0.89 4.30 5.30
C LEU A 4 -0.08 3.47 6.15
N GLY A 5 -0.89 4.14 6.96
CA GLY A 5 -2.09 3.56 7.57
C GLY A 5 -3.16 3.29 6.52
N LEU A 6 -4.33 2.83 6.96
CA LEU A 6 -5.47 2.59 6.05
C LEU A 6 -5.94 3.88 5.35
N VAL A 7 -5.81 5.01 6.03
CA VAL A 7 -6.20 6.33 5.54
C VAL A 7 -5.10 7.30 5.88
N GLY A 8 -4.12 7.41 5.02
CA GLY A 8 -2.97 8.29 5.18
C GLY A 8 -2.30 8.59 3.86
N GLY A 9 -1.43 9.58 3.84
CA GLY A 9 -0.73 9.97 2.63
C GLY A 9 0.24 11.12 2.84
N TRP A 10 0.67 11.66 1.72
CA TRP A 10 1.57 12.79 1.65
C TRP A 10 0.90 13.94 0.91
N CYS A 11 1.10 15.17 1.37
CA CYS A 11 0.72 16.36 0.63
C CYS A 11 1.86 17.38 0.66
N TYR A 12 1.92 18.19 -0.39
CA TYR A 12 2.90 19.26 -0.52
C TYR A 12 2.20 20.61 -0.34
N TYR A 13 2.76 21.47 0.49
CA TYR A 13 2.34 22.86 0.64
C TYR A 13 3.41 23.77 0.08
N ASN A 14 3.03 24.59 -0.90
CA ASN A 14 3.89 25.61 -1.47
C ASN A 14 3.73 26.91 -0.67
N THR A 15 4.79 27.32 0.04
CA THR A 15 4.76 28.49 0.90
C THR A 15 4.67 29.80 0.12
N ASN A 16 5.15 29.85 -1.13
CA ASN A 16 5.11 31.04 -1.97
C ASN A 16 3.71 31.29 -2.52
N THR A 17 3.03 30.26 -2.97
CA THR A 17 1.65 30.35 -3.50
C THR A 17 0.59 30.18 -2.43
N LYS A 18 0.97 29.78 -1.22
CA LYS A 18 0.08 29.43 -0.10
C LYS A 18 -0.97 28.36 -0.46
N LYS A 19 -0.63 27.45 -1.36
CA LYS A 19 -1.52 26.39 -1.84
C LYS A 19 -1.00 25.00 -1.52
N PHE A 20 -1.92 24.08 -1.26
CA PHE A 20 -1.62 22.67 -1.22
C PHE A 20 -1.68 22.08 -2.62
N ASP A 21 -0.65 21.33 -2.99
CA ASP A 21 -0.70 20.42 -4.12
C ASP A 21 -1.24 19.08 -3.60
N LEU A 22 -2.50 18.90 -3.80
CA LEU A 22 -3.22 17.71 -3.34
C LEU A 22 -3.09 16.66 -4.44
N SER A 23 -2.15 15.75 -4.28
CA SER A 23 -2.13 14.55 -5.12
C SER A 23 -3.48 13.84 -5.04
N SER A 24 -3.92 13.21 -6.12
CA SER A 24 -5.25 12.66 -6.41
C SER A 24 -5.95 11.80 -5.32
N ASN A 25 -5.29 11.50 -4.22
CA ASN A 25 -5.86 10.73 -3.10
C ASN A 25 -6.59 11.57 -2.04
N THR A 26 -6.53 12.90 -2.13
CA THR A 26 -7.17 13.82 -1.17
C THR A 26 -8.68 13.95 -1.35
N LYS A 27 -9.27 13.37 -2.38
CA LYS A 27 -10.75 13.30 -2.53
C LYS A 27 -11.48 12.69 -1.34
N TYR A 28 -10.80 11.93 -0.50
CA TYR A 28 -11.38 11.37 0.73
C TYR A 28 -11.53 12.41 1.86
N TYR A 29 -10.73 13.48 1.87
CA TYR A 29 -10.76 14.50 2.93
C TYR A 29 -11.76 15.60 2.66
N THR A 30 -12.03 15.90 1.40
CA THR A 30 -13.01 16.90 1.00
C THR A 30 -14.45 16.46 1.18
N LYS A 31 -14.69 15.15 1.36
CA LYS A 31 -16.04 14.61 1.57
C LYS A 31 -16.58 14.79 3.00
N TYR A 32 -15.71 15.13 3.96
CA TYR A 32 -16.08 15.33 5.36
C TYR A 32 -16.05 16.79 5.82
N SER A 33 -15.71 17.71 4.96
CA SER A 33 -15.90 19.15 5.20
C SER A 33 -16.77 19.69 4.06
N ASP A 34 -17.99 20.10 4.38
CA ASP A 34 -18.89 20.89 3.51
C ASP A 34 -18.33 22.29 3.21
N ALA A 35 -17.04 22.48 3.30
CA ALA A 35 -16.36 23.70 2.93
C ALA A 35 -16.00 23.62 1.45
N ASP A 36 -16.64 24.47 0.66
CA ASP A 36 -16.34 24.78 -0.73
C ASP A 36 -14.82 24.75 -0.98
N ILE A 37 -14.39 23.93 -1.93
CA ILE A 37 -12.99 23.75 -2.33
C ILE A 37 -12.50 24.96 -3.15
N SER A 38 -13.03 26.12 -2.90
CA SER A 38 -12.52 27.38 -3.44
C SER A 38 -11.40 27.94 -2.57
N ASN A 39 -10.18 27.48 -2.86
CA ASN A 39 -8.97 28.30 -2.85
C ASN A 39 -8.23 28.64 -1.57
N THR A 40 -8.56 28.22 -0.36
CA THR A 40 -7.70 28.57 0.80
C THR A 40 -7.78 27.55 1.93
N TYR A 41 -7.15 26.39 1.74
CA TYR A 41 -6.83 25.58 2.91
C TYR A 41 -5.68 26.25 3.66
N THR A 42 -5.96 26.82 4.81
CA THR A 42 -4.92 27.18 5.77
C THR A 42 -4.40 25.91 6.43
N ILE A 43 -3.12 25.89 6.82
CA ILE A 43 -2.48 24.76 7.53
C ILE A 43 -3.34 24.27 8.71
N ASN A 44 -4.07 25.16 9.36
CA ASN A 44 -4.95 24.88 10.49
C ASN A 44 -6.24 24.13 10.14
N SER A 45 -6.61 24.05 8.85
CA SER A 45 -7.83 23.36 8.41
C SER A 45 -7.61 21.88 8.08
N ILE A 46 -6.35 21.43 7.96
CA ILE A 46 -6.05 20.03 7.70
C ILE A 46 -5.85 19.29 9.02
N LYS A 47 -6.85 18.50 9.40
CA LYS A 47 -6.76 17.63 10.57
C LYS A 47 -5.80 16.45 10.29
N HIS A 48 -5.18 15.94 11.35
CA HIS A 48 -4.33 14.73 11.30
C HIS A 48 -3.01 14.87 10.55
N LEU A 49 -2.44 16.06 10.49
CA LEU A 49 -1.04 16.24 10.09
C LEU A 49 -0.14 15.74 11.22
N ASN A 50 0.62 14.68 10.95
CA ASN A 50 1.44 14.02 11.96
C ASN A 50 2.90 14.45 11.90
N VAL A 51 3.43 14.68 10.69
CA VAL A 51 4.84 15.07 10.48
C VAL A 51 4.95 16.08 9.35
N ALA A 52 5.81 17.07 9.53
CA ALA A 52 6.14 18.09 8.53
C ALA A 52 7.65 18.03 8.20
N PHE A 53 7.97 18.06 6.91
CA PHE A 53 9.33 18.19 6.41
C PHE A 53 9.47 19.50 5.68
N TYR A 54 10.28 20.38 6.21
CA TYR A 54 10.57 21.69 5.61
C TYR A 54 11.61 21.54 4.51
N ILE A 55 11.33 22.07 3.33
CA ILE A 55 12.22 22.02 2.17
C ILE A 55 12.89 23.38 2.00
N ASN A 56 14.22 23.39 1.86
CA ASN A 56 14.93 24.59 1.50
C ASN A 56 14.41 25.13 0.15
N GLY A 57 14.05 26.41 0.10
CA GLY A 57 13.46 27.03 -1.09
C GLY A 57 11.94 27.21 -1.07
N GLY A 58 11.28 26.89 0.05
CA GLY A 58 9.89 27.34 0.30
C GLY A 58 8.80 26.31 0.03
N GLY A 59 8.96 25.11 0.55
CA GLY A 59 7.90 24.10 0.54
C GLY A 59 7.88 23.29 1.82
N ILE A 60 6.72 22.67 2.10
CA ILE A 60 6.57 21.76 3.23
C ILE A 60 5.88 20.50 2.72
N ILE A 61 6.48 19.33 2.99
CA ILE A 61 5.83 18.04 2.75
C ILE A 61 5.23 17.57 4.07
N TYR A 62 3.93 17.36 4.09
CA TYR A 62 3.21 16.81 5.23
C TYR A 62 2.92 15.33 5.02
N TYR A 63 3.14 14.57 6.09
CA TYR A 63 2.57 13.24 6.25
C TYR A 63 1.32 13.35 7.11
N TYR A 64 0.23 12.79 6.62
CA TYR A 64 -1.03 12.72 7.36
C TYR A 64 -1.48 11.26 7.53
N ASP A 65 -2.05 10.93 8.68
CA ASP A 65 -2.60 9.61 8.99
C ASP A 65 -3.73 9.75 10.00
N VAL A 66 -4.96 9.53 9.53
CA VAL A 66 -6.18 9.76 10.32
C VAL A 66 -6.28 8.84 11.53
N ILE A 67 -5.80 7.61 11.40
CA ILE A 67 -5.92 6.59 12.45
C ILE A 67 -4.60 6.28 13.14
N SER A 68 -3.53 6.98 12.78
CA SER A 68 -2.19 6.89 13.38
C SER A 68 -1.59 5.47 13.39
N TYR A 69 -1.88 4.66 12.39
CA TYR A 69 -1.29 3.33 12.20
C TYR A 69 -0.08 3.32 11.27
N GLY A 70 0.20 4.44 10.64
CA GLY A 70 1.37 4.61 9.81
C GLY A 70 2.64 4.70 10.63
N ARG A 71 3.76 4.49 9.95
CA ARG A 71 5.09 4.65 10.53
C ARG A 71 6.01 5.34 9.55
N ILE A 72 6.73 6.33 10.02
CA ILE A 72 7.85 6.95 9.31
C ILE A 72 9.13 6.50 10.01
N THR A 73 10.08 5.99 9.24
CA THR A 73 11.39 5.61 9.72
C THR A 73 12.44 6.35 8.90
N VAL A 74 13.25 7.13 9.56
CA VAL A 74 14.44 7.75 8.95
C VAL A 74 15.55 6.71 8.98
N VAL A 75 16.21 6.52 7.86
CA VAL A 75 17.34 5.59 7.71
C VAL A 75 18.56 6.33 7.21
N SER A 76 19.72 6.01 7.77
CA SER A 76 20.99 6.60 7.36
C SER A 76 21.74 5.66 6.41
N GLY A 77 21.70 6.03 5.13
CA GLY A 77 22.44 5.34 4.11
C GLY A 77 21.81 4.04 3.56
N LYS A 78 22.44 3.56 2.49
CA LYS A 78 21.92 2.42 1.68
C LYS A 78 21.94 1.09 2.45
N GLN A 79 22.89 0.91 3.35
CA GLN A 79 23.01 -0.35 4.10
C GLN A 79 21.82 -0.56 5.05
N GLU A 80 21.45 0.46 5.83
CA GLU A 80 20.30 0.38 6.74
C GLU A 80 19.01 0.23 5.97
N PHE A 81 18.86 0.97 4.86
CA PHE A 81 17.74 0.83 3.95
C PHE A 81 17.59 -0.61 3.45
N ASN A 82 18.67 -1.20 2.91
CA ASN A 82 18.67 -2.56 2.39
C ASN A 82 18.36 -3.61 3.49
N LYS A 83 18.82 -3.38 4.71
CA LYS A 83 18.51 -4.25 5.86
C LYS A 83 17.02 -4.26 6.19
N ILE A 84 16.33 -3.13 6.01
CA ILE A 84 14.89 -3.04 6.27
C ILE A 84 14.10 -3.66 5.10
N ILE A 85 14.44 -3.31 3.86
CA ILE A 85 13.77 -3.84 2.66
C ILE A 85 14.02 -5.34 2.51
N GLY A 86 15.22 -5.82 2.82
CA GLY A 86 15.55 -7.25 2.77
C GLY A 86 14.76 -8.14 3.72
N LYS A 87 14.03 -7.56 4.67
CA LYS A 87 13.08 -8.32 5.51
C LYS A 87 11.74 -8.59 4.82
N LEU A 88 11.46 -7.91 3.71
CA LEU A 88 10.25 -8.14 2.94
C LEU A 88 10.39 -9.38 2.04
N GLY A 89 9.30 -10.04 1.83
CA GLY A 89 9.18 -11.07 0.80
C GLY A 89 9.17 -10.44 -0.61
N PRO A 90 9.25 -11.28 -1.65
CA PRO A 90 9.16 -10.81 -3.03
C PRO A 90 7.84 -10.09 -3.27
N ASP A 91 7.88 -8.99 -4.01
CA ASP A 91 6.68 -8.21 -4.35
C ASP A 91 5.84 -8.98 -5.36
N ILE A 92 4.55 -9.14 -5.07
CA ILE A 92 3.62 -9.86 -5.95
C ILE A 92 3.52 -9.22 -7.35
N MET A 93 3.80 -7.93 -7.49
CA MET A 93 3.76 -7.24 -8.78
C MET A 93 5.00 -7.46 -9.63
N GLU A 94 6.15 -7.76 -9.04
CA GLU A 94 7.38 -7.97 -9.79
C GLU A 94 7.30 -9.19 -10.72
N ASN A 95 7.85 -9.06 -11.93
CA ASN A 95 7.91 -10.17 -12.89
C ASN A 95 8.73 -11.36 -12.37
N ALA A 96 9.76 -11.09 -11.56
CA ALA A 96 10.58 -12.12 -10.92
C ALA A 96 9.78 -12.99 -9.94
N THR A 97 8.66 -12.48 -9.40
CA THR A 97 7.76 -13.25 -8.55
C THR A 97 6.86 -14.14 -9.40
N ASN A 98 7.37 -15.30 -9.74
CA ASN A 98 6.68 -16.34 -10.50
C ASN A 98 5.95 -17.35 -9.59
N LEU A 99 5.18 -18.25 -10.18
CA LEU A 99 4.40 -19.27 -9.45
C LEU A 99 5.28 -20.16 -8.56
N ASN A 100 6.46 -20.54 -9.03
CA ASN A 100 7.35 -21.41 -8.27
C ASN A 100 7.87 -20.71 -7.01
N LEU A 101 8.34 -19.46 -7.16
CA LEU A 101 8.77 -18.64 -6.03
C LEU A 101 7.62 -18.41 -5.03
N PHE A 102 6.43 -18.07 -5.52
CA PHE A 102 5.25 -17.92 -4.67
C PHE A 102 4.94 -19.19 -3.89
N LYS A 103 4.89 -20.35 -4.58
CA LYS A 103 4.64 -21.66 -3.97
C LYS A 103 5.69 -21.97 -2.90
N THR A 104 6.98 -21.88 -3.22
CA THR A 104 8.09 -22.20 -2.28
C THR A 104 8.08 -21.32 -1.04
N ARG A 105 7.54 -20.11 -1.11
CA ARG A 105 7.42 -19.22 0.05
C ARG A 105 6.28 -19.61 0.97
N ILE A 106 5.09 -19.90 0.44
CA ILE A 106 3.91 -20.19 1.26
C ILE A 106 3.91 -21.60 1.87
N ILE A 107 4.42 -22.60 1.17
CA ILE A 107 4.41 -24.01 1.67
C ILE A 107 5.30 -24.22 2.90
N LYS A 108 6.17 -23.26 3.26
CA LYS A 108 6.93 -23.26 4.51
C LYS A 108 6.06 -23.20 5.76
N TYR A 109 4.77 -22.85 5.60
CA TYR A 109 3.83 -22.61 6.70
C TYR A 109 2.59 -23.53 6.61
N PRO A 110 2.75 -24.87 6.57
CA PRO A 110 1.67 -25.80 6.22
C PRO A 110 0.50 -25.75 7.21
N THR A 111 0.76 -25.42 8.48
CA THR A 111 -0.24 -25.35 9.56
C THR A 111 -0.97 -24.01 9.64
N LYS A 112 -0.46 -22.98 8.94
CA LYS A 112 -1.06 -21.65 8.94
C LYS A 112 -2.16 -21.53 7.88
N GLU A 113 -3.11 -20.63 8.15
CA GLU A 113 -4.19 -20.30 7.23
C GLU A 113 -3.66 -19.46 6.07
N ILE A 114 -4.16 -19.73 4.86
CA ILE A 114 -3.75 -19.00 3.66
C ILE A 114 -4.06 -17.49 3.76
N GLY A 115 -5.19 -17.13 4.37
CA GLY A 115 -5.55 -15.73 4.59
C GLY A 115 -4.57 -14.97 5.46
N THR A 116 -4.00 -15.62 6.47
CA THR A 116 -2.97 -15.05 7.35
C THR A 116 -1.64 -14.90 6.62
N ILE A 117 -1.24 -15.91 5.87
CA ILE A 117 0.07 -15.91 5.17
C ILE A 117 0.10 -14.91 4.01
N LEU A 118 -1.01 -14.70 3.31
CA LEU A 118 -1.08 -13.67 2.26
C LEU A 118 -0.91 -12.25 2.79
N LEU A 119 -1.15 -12.00 4.08
CA LEU A 119 -0.90 -10.70 4.72
C LEU A 119 0.52 -10.54 5.25
N ASP A 120 1.27 -11.63 5.40
CA ASP A 120 2.63 -11.56 5.92
C ASP A 120 3.58 -11.02 4.84
N GLN A 121 3.92 -9.75 4.97
CA GLN A 121 4.79 -9.05 4.04
C GLN A 121 6.22 -9.62 3.98
N LYS A 122 6.61 -10.49 4.92
CA LYS A 122 7.87 -11.23 4.88
C LYS A 122 7.79 -12.48 3.97
N VAL A 123 6.59 -12.99 3.75
CA VAL A 123 6.37 -14.14 2.87
C VAL A 123 6.17 -13.67 1.43
N ILE A 124 5.18 -12.82 1.20
CA ILE A 124 4.90 -12.15 -0.08
C ILE A 124 4.51 -10.71 0.23
N SER A 125 5.21 -9.74 -0.35
CA SER A 125 4.89 -8.34 -0.16
C SER A 125 3.88 -7.82 -1.21
N GLY A 126 3.24 -6.69 -0.87
CA GLY A 126 2.28 -6.01 -1.75
C GLY A 126 0.81 -6.43 -1.58
N ILE A 127 0.50 -7.44 -0.77
CA ILE A 127 -0.87 -7.88 -0.51
C ILE A 127 -1.34 -7.33 0.85
N GLY A 128 -2.34 -6.44 0.82
CA GLY A 128 -3.03 -5.94 2.01
C GLY A 128 -4.40 -6.59 2.21
N ASN A 129 -5.15 -6.16 3.24
CA ASN A 129 -6.45 -6.74 3.61
C ASN A 129 -7.44 -6.80 2.44
N TYR A 130 -7.57 -5.70 1.69
CA TYR A 130 -8.44 -5.64 0.53
C TYR A 130 -8.06 -6.68 -0.52
N LEU A 131 -6.80 -6.65 -0.98
CA LEU A 131 -6.31 -7.58 -1.99
C LEU A 131 -6.43 -9.04 -1.56
N ARG A 132 -6.08 -9.37 -0.30
CA ARG A 132 -6.26 -10.72 0.24
C ARG A 132 -7.69 -11.22 0.05
N SER A 133 -8.67 -10.40 0.40
CA SER A 133 -10.08 -10.79 0.32
C SER A 133 -10.51 -11.02 -1.12
N GLU A 134 -10.18 -10.10 -2.03
CA GLU A 134 -10.49 -10.22 -3.46
C GLU A 134 -9.76 -11.41 -4.12
N ILE A 135 -8.48 -11.62 -3.80
CA ILE A 135 -7.69 -12.74 -4.31
C ILE A 135 -8.33 -14.08 -3.94
N LEU A 136 -8.67 -14.25 -2.66
CA LEU A 136 -9.23 -15.51 -2.17
C LEU A 136 -10.66 -15.73 -2.67
N TYR A 137 -11.46 -14.67 -2.80
CA TYR A 137 -12.78 -14.71 -3.42
C TYR A 137 -12.69 -15.15 -4.89
N MET A 138 -11.82 -14.52 -5.67
CA MET A 138 -11.62 -14.86 -7.08
C MET A 138 -11.08 -16.27 -7.27
N ALA A 139 -10.19 -16.72 -6.40
CA ALA A 139 -9.65 -18.10 -6.40
C ALA A 139 -10.67 -19.14 -5.91
N LYS A 140 -11.77 -18.72 -5.29
CA LYS A 140 -12.75 -19.57 -4.58
C LYS A 140 -12.11 -20.43 -3.50
N ILE A 141 -11.28 -19.82 -2.66
CA ILE A 141 -10.55 -20.46 -1.56
C ILE A 141 -10.99 -19.84 -0.24
N ASN A 142 -11.42 -20.67 0.70
CA ASN A 142 -11.73 -20.24 2.06
C ASN A 142 -10.45 -19.71 2.75
N PRO A 143 -10.44 -18.46 3.29
CA PRO A 143 -9.27 -17.85 3.92
C PRO A 143 -8.73 -18.62 5.12
N PHE A 144 -9.55 -19.37 5.83
CA PHE A 144 -9.18 -20.19 6.99
C PHE A 144 -8.59 -21.55 6.61
N ARG A 145 -8.53 -21.86 5.33
CA ARG A 145 -7.96 -23.12 4.86
C ARG A 145 -6.45 -23.18 5.12
N LYS A 146 -5.99 -24.26 5.74
CA LYS A 146 -4.58 -24.48 6.02
C LYS A 146 -3.81 -24.72 4.72
N ILE A 147 -2.61 -24.15 4.61
CA ILE A 147 -1.77 -24.24 3.41
C ILE A 147 -1.43 -25.69 3.06
N GLY A 148 -1.15 -26.54 4.06
CA GLY A 148 -0.85 -27.95 3.84
C GLY A 148 -1.99 -28.76 3.21
N SER A 149 -3.23 -28.22 3.23
CA SER A 149 -4.39 -28.86 2.56
C SER A 149 -4.64 -28.33 1.14
N LEU A 150 -3.84 -27.35 0.67
CA LEU A 150 -3.98 -26.80 -0.66
C LEU A 150 -3.24 -27.66 -1.69
N SER A 151 -3.95 -28.07 -2.74
CA SER A 151 -3.30 -28.68 -3.92
C SER A 151 -2.55 -27.64 -4.75
N ASP A 152 -1.66 -28.08 -5.61
CA ASP A 152 -0.96 -27.22 -6.57
C ASP A 152 -1.92 -26.40 -7.44
N ARG A 153 -3.06 -26.98 -7.81
CA ARG A 153 -4.12 -26.28 -8.54
C ARG A 153 -4.71 -25.10 -7.73
N HIS A 154 -4.89 -25.28 -6.41
CA HIS A 154 -5.35 -24.20 -5.54
C HIS A 154 -4.32 -23.08 -5.44
N ILE A 155 -3.04 -23.43 -5.23
CA ILE A 155 -1.94 -22.47 -5.15
C ILE A 155 -1.81 -21.67 -6.46
N LYS A 156 -1.88 -22.37 -7.60
CA LYS A 156 -1.85 -21.73 -8.93
C LYS A 156 -3.01 -20.74 -9.11
N LYS A 157 -4.23 -21.10 -8.69
CA LYS A 157 -5.39 -20.18 -8.75
C LYS A 157 -5.17 -18.94 -7.90
N ILE A 158 -4.68 -19.09 -6.66
CA ILE A 158 -4.40 -17.95 -5.77
C ILE A 158 -3.37 -17.03 -6.42
N PHE A 159 -2.27 -17.59 -6.94
CA PHE A 159 -1.22 -16.81 -7.60
C PHE A 159 -1.73 -16.04 -8.82
N ILE A 160 -2.48 -16.70 -9.70
CA ILE A 160 -3.04 -16.05 -10.90
C ILE A 160 -4.01 -14.94 -10.50
N SER A 161 -4.89 -15.18 -9.53
CA SER A 161 -5.81 -14.16 -9.01
C SER A 161 -5.05 -12.97 -8.43
N ALA A 162 -3.96 -13.22 -7.69
CA ALA A 162 -3.11 -12.16 -7.15
C ALA A 162 -2.49 -11.30 -8.26
N LYS A 163 -1.91 -11.91 -9.28
CA LYS A 163 -1.33 -11.19 -10.43
C LYS A 163 -2.37 -10.37 -11.19
N ILE A 164 -3.52 -10.96 -11.51
CA ILE A 164 -4.59 -10.28 -12.27
C ILE A 164 -5.08 -9.05 -11.49
N LEU A 165 -5.41 -9.21 -10.21
CA LEU A 165 -5.97 -8.13 -9.41
C LEU A 165 -4.97 -7.00 -9.17
N THR A 166 -3.72 -7.32 -8.84
CA THR A 166 -2.70 -6.29 -8.59
C THR A 166 -2.37 -5.50 -9.85
N LEU A 167 -2.18 -6.18 -10.99
CA LEU A 167 -1.92 -5.52 -12.28
C LEU A 167 -3.13 -4.73 -12.77
N GLY A 168 -4.34 -5.26 -12.62
CA GLY A 168 -5.57 -4.57 -13.01
C GLY A 168 -5.76 -3.26 -12.25
N ILE A 169 -5.55 -3.27 -10.92
CA ILE A 169 -5.65 -2.06 -10.09
C ILE A 169 -4.56 -1.05 -10.45
N TYR A 170 -3.33 -1.52 -10.65
CA TYR A 170 -2.20 -0.67 -11.03
C TYR A 170 -2.44 0.01 -12.39
N ASN A 171 -2.86 -0.74 -13.39
CA ASN A 171 -3.13 -0.22 -14.73
C ASN A 171 -4.31 0.76 -14.74
N ARG A 172 -5.39 0.47 -13.98
CA ARG A 172 -6.51 1.40 -13.83
C ARG A 172 -6.09 2.72 -13.19
N LYS A 173 -5.26 2.68 -12.16
CA LYS A 173 -4.71 3.90 -11.54
C LYS A 173 -3.81 4.68 -12.49
N LYS A 174 -3.03 3.99 -13.32
CA LYS A 174 -2.17 4.61 -14.34
C LYS A 174 -3.01 5.27 -15.43
N ALA A 175 -4.07 4.62 -15.92
CA ALA A 175 -4.99 5.18 -16.91
C ALA A 175 -5.68 6.44 -16.39
N ILE A 176 -6.20 6.44 -15.16
CA ILE A 176 -6.81 7.62 -14.52
C ILE A 176 -5.80 8.78 -14.41
N LYS A 177 -4.52 8.50 -14.10
CA LYS A 177 -3.46 9.51 -14.02
C LYS A 177 -3.09 10.11 -15.39
N LEU A 178 -3.29 9.36 -16.48
CA LEU A 178 -3.01 9.77 -17.87
C LEU A 178 -4.24 10.39 -18.55
N GLY A 179 -5.37 10.53 -17.85
CA GLY A 179 -6.57 11.19 -18.38
C GLY A 179 -7.37 10.34 -19.37
N TYR A 180 -7.21 9.01 -19.33
CA TYR A 180 -8.06 8.05 -20.08
C TYR A 180 -9.18 7.52 -19.21
#